data_d30ac69577776506f297041f7238b932
#
_entry.id   d30ac69577776506f297041f7238b932
#
_cell.length_a   1.000
_cell.length_b   1.000
_cell.length_c   1.000
_cell.angle_alpha   90.00
_cell.angle_beta   90.00
_cell.angle_gamma   90.00
#
_symmetry.space_group_name_H-M   'P 1'
#
loop_
_entity.id
_entity.type
_entity.pdbx_description
1 polymer ?
#
loop_
_entity_poly.entity_id
_entity_poly.type
_entity_poly.pdbx_seq_one_letter_code
_entity_poly.pdbx_strand_id
1 'polypeptide(L)'
;GNWGVNFKFNPDFLRGQTVGVYYREFDEKVPWVFLALPTMDHPKDLGYRAVYAENTKLAGVSFDGQIGQWAVGGEVGYHMDTGLKSTGFAFAEDGARGDTWHALVNAIYLLDRGALWDTGNLALELTYDRLDDVTENEDLFVRVDHGNTCTIGRNGPPGSWKDNCATKDAWGLNVRFAPQWLQVLPSLDVTLPVSYQTGLQGNSAISAYGVNEDATSLSIGVQLDYKVIHRLTVEYADSFSKRHTLNDVAVSGNGNYGVTDRGRVMVTYKVAF
;
A
#
# COMPACT_ATOMS: atom_id res chain seq x y z
N GLY A 1 -3.42 10.30 -22.54
CA GLY A 1 -2.72 11.30 -21.72
C GLY A 1 -3.36 11.51 -20.38
N ASN A 2 -2.59 11.95 -19.41
CA ASN A 2 -3.06 12.11 -18.03
C ASN A 2 -3.70 13.51 -17.85
N TRP A 3 -4.95 13.54 -17.40
CA TRP A 3 -5.67 14.75 -17.05
C TRP A 3 -6.63 14.51 -15.89
N GLY A 4 -7.10 15.57 -15.23
CA GLY A 4 -8.10 15.46 -14.18
C GLY A 4 -8.62 16.81 -13.73
N VAL A 5 -9.75 16.78 -13.06
CA VAL A 5 -10.39 17.93 -12.44
C VAL A 5 -10.64 17.63 -10.98
N ASN A 6 -10.43 18.62 -10.14
CA ASN A 6 -10.70 18.54 -8.71
C ASN A 6 -11.41 19.82 -8.28
N PHE A 7 -12.53 19.65 -7.63
CA PHE A 7 -13.30 20.74 -7.05
C PHE A 7 -13.36 20.58 -5.54
N LYS A 8 -12.87 21.57 -4.79
CA LYS A 8 -12.90 21.61 -3.33
C LYS A 8 -13.74 22.76 -2.86
N PHE A 9 -14.54 22.53 -1.82
CA PHE A 9 -15.39 23.53 -1.21
C PHE A 9 -15.57 23.27 0.28
N ASN A 10 -15.86 24.35 0.99
CA ASN A 10 -16.07 24.32 2.45
C ASN A 10 -17.52 24.71 2.72
N PRO A 11 -18.43 23.73 2.85
CA PRO A 11 -19.84 24.04 3.09
C PRO A 11 -20.04 24.56 4.51
N ASP A 12 -20.80 25.64 4.67
CA ASP A 12 -21.02 26.31 5.96
C ASP A 12 -21.56 25.38 7.04
N PHE A 13 -22.38 24.39 6.65
CA PHE A 13 -22.96 23.42 7.59
C PHE A 13 -21.93 22.42 8.15
N LEU A 14 -20.77 22.25 7.52
CA LEU A 14 -19.68 21.40 8.00
C LEU A 14 -18.60 22.13 8.80
N ARG A 15 -18.82 23.41 9.12
CA ARG A 15 -18.01 24.22 10.05
C ARG A 15 -16.49 24.10 9.84
N GLY A 16 -16.02 24.43 8.65
CA GLY A 16 -14.61 24.48 8.32
C GLY A 16 -13.99 23.17 7.87
N GLN A 17 -14.81 22.16 7.61
CA GLN A 17 -14.37 20.95 6.90
C GLN A 17 -14.38 21.19 5.41
N THR A 18 -13.48 20.50 4.70
CA THR A 18 -13.36 20.57 3.23
C THR A 18 -13.94 19.30 2.62
N VAL A 19 -14.73 19.48 1.57
CA VAL A 19 -15.19 18.37 0.73
C VAL A 19 -14.57 18.54 -0.66
N GLY A 20 -14.02 17.46 -1.17
CA GLY A 20 -13.46 17.39 -2.51
C GLY A 20 -14.27 16.43 -3.39
N VAL A 21 -14.46 16.81 -4.66
CA VAL A 21 -14.99 15.90 -5.69
C VAL A 21 -13.99 15.94 -6.84
N TYR A 22 -13.64 14.78 -7.36
CA TYR A 22 -12.62 14.71 -8.39
C TYR A 22 -12.92 13.63 -9.42
N TYR A 23 -12.42 13.88 -10.60
CA TYR A 23 -12.37 12.92 -11.70
C TYR A 23 -11.00 12.99 -12.35
N ARG A 24 -10.44 11.83 -12.70
CA ARG A 24 -9.15 11.73 -13.34
C ARG A 24 -9.13 10.59 -14.36
N GLU A 25 -8.42 10.82 -15.46
CA GLU A 25 -8.05 9.80 -16.43
C GLU A 25 -6.52 9.77 -16.52
N PHE A 26 -5.93 8.59 -16.41
CA PHE A 26 -4.48 8.46 -16.33
C PHE A 26 -4.01 7.05 -16.72
N ASP A 27 -2.73 6.98 -17.05
CA ASP A 27 -2.05 5.71 -17.24
C ASP A 27 -1.43 5.27 -15.92
N GLU A 28 -1.61 4.00 -15.56
CA GLU A 28 -1.06 3.42 -14.34
C GLU A 28 0.48 3.52 -14.36
N LYS A 29 1.07 3.72 -13.19
CA LYS A 29 2.53 3.87 -13.06
C LYS A 29 3.24 2.56 -12.72
N VAL A 30 2.50 1.56 -12.34
CA VAL A 30 3.04 0.25 -12.00
C VAL A 30 2.62 -0.74 -13.09
N PRO A 31 3.61 -1.29 -13.80
CA PRO A 31 3.33 -2.21 -14.89
C PRO A 31 3.03 -3.61 -14.38
N TRP A 32 2.31 -4.37 -15.18
CA TRP A 32 2.46 -5.82 -15.20
C TRP A 32 3.81 -6.19 -15.82
N VAL A 33 4.36 -7.31 -15.40
CA VAL A 33 5.60 -7.85 -15.97
C VAL A 33 5.28 -9.20 -16.60
N PHE A 34 5.25 -9.22 -17.92
CA PHE A 34 4.98 -10.43 -18.72
C PHE A 34 6.24 -10.97 -19.35
N LEU A 35 6.19 -12.23 -19.75
CA LEU A 35 7.24 -12.85 -20.57
C LEU A 35 7.20 -12.26 -21.99
N ALA A 36 8.37 -12.00 -22.53
CA ALA A 36 8.56 -11.58 -23.91
C ALA A 36 9.20 -12.73 -24.72
N LEU A 37 8.63 -12.99 -25.91
CA LEU A 37 9.22 -13.97 -26.83
C LEU A 37 10.58 -13.45 -27.34
N PRO A 38 11.52 -14.39 -27.66
CA PRO A 38 12.74 -14.05 -28.37
C PRO A 38 12.44 -13.27 -29.64
N THR A 39 13.19 -12.20 -29.87
CA THR A 39 13.10 -11.40 -31.11
C THR A 39 14.13 -11.86 -32.14
N MET A 40 14.03 -11.36 -33.37
CA MET A 40 15.02 -11.67 -34.41
C MET A 40 16.43 -11.18 -34.02
N ASP A 41 16.52 -10.09 -33.26
CA ASP A 41 17.79 -9.53 -32.78
C ASP A 41 18.36 -10.28 -31.56
N HIS A 42 17.48 -10.94 -30.79
CA HIS A 42 17.82 -11.71 -29.59
C HIS A 42 17.12 -13.08 -29.60
N PRO A 43 17.48 -13.98 -30.54
CA PRO A 43 16.71 -15.22 -30.77
C PRO A 43 16.86 -16.29 -29.68
N LYS A 44 17.72 -16.09 -28.68
CA LYS A 44 17.96 -17.03 -27.58
C LYS A 44 17.49 -16.51 -26.23
N ASP A 45 17.08 -15.25 -26.18
CA ASP A 45 16.79 -14.58 -24.89
C ASP A 45 15.29 -14.53 -24.65
N LEU A 46 14.84 -15.25 -23.62
CA LEU A 46 13.54 -15.03 -23.03
C LEU A 46 13.60 -13.75 -22.20
N GLY A 47 12.87 -12.73 -22.63
CA GLY A 47 12.85 -11.42 -21.98
C GLY A 47 11.63 -11.20 -21.09
N TYR A 48 11.59 -10.03 -20.47
CA TYR A 48 10.42 -9.51 -19.78
C TYR A 48 9.95 -8.22 -20.44
N ARG A 49 8.64 -8.03 -20.49
CA ARG A 49 8.00 -6.82 -20.98
C ARG A 49 7.19 -6.18 -19.86
N ALA A 50 7.44 -4.89 -19.59
CA ALA A 50 6.60 -4.08 -18.73
C ALA A 50 5.43 -3.52 -19.55
N VAL A 51 4.21 -3.78 -19.10
CA VAL A 51 2.95 -3.34 -19.72
C VAL A 51 2.17 -2.52 -18.70
N TYR A 52 1.69 -1.36 -19.09
CA TYR A 52 0.97 -0.44 -18.22
C TYR A 52 -0.51 -0.43 -18.59
N ALA A 53 -1.38 -0.41 -17.58
CA ALA A 53 -2.79 -0.15 -17.83
C ALA A 53 -2.96 1.33 -18.22
N GLU A 54 -3.42 1.56 -19.44
CA GLU A 54 -3.64 2.89 -19.99
C GLU A 54 -5.11 3.30 -19.82
N ASN A 55 -5.36 4.61 -19.75
CA ASN A 55 -6.71 5.21 -19.70
C ASN A 55 -7.57 4.76 -18.50
N THR A 56 -6.96 4.42 -17.36
CA THR A 56 -7.69 4.19 -16.12
C THR A 56 -8.43 5.45 -15.70
N LYS A 57 -9.69 5.32 -15.33
CA LYS A 57 -10.52 6.44 -14.87
C LYS A 57 -10.80 6.32 -13.38
N LEU A 58 -10.83 7.46 -12.71
CA LEU A 58 -11.08 7.55 -11.29
C LEU A 58 -12.07 8.66 -11.00
N ALA A 59 -13.17 8.33 -10.36
CA ALA A 59 -14.10 9.29 -9.80
C ALA A 59 -14.14 9.13 -8.28
N GLY A 60 -14.13 10.22 -7.52
CA GLY A 60 -14.16 10.10 -6.08
C GLY A 60 -14.57 11.35 -5.33
N VAL A 61 -14.81 11.14 -4.05
CA VAL A 61 -15.17 12.17 -3.07
C VAL A 61 -14.23 12.04 -1.88
N SER A 62 -13.70 13.15 -1.43
CA SER A 62 -12.88 13.23 -0.22
C SER A 62 -13.46 14.21 0.77
N PHE A 63 -13.13 14.00 2.02
CA PHE A 63 -13.41 14.95 3.06
C PHE A 63 -12.21 15.08 3.98
N ASP A 64 -11.92 16.29 4.46
CA ASP A 64 -10.94 16.54 5.51
C ASP A 64 -11.43 17.63 6.47
N GLY A 65 -11.00 17.53 7.71
CA GLY A 65 -11.39 18.49 8.73
C GLY A 65 -10.85 18.18 10.10
N GLN A 66 -11.34 18.92 11.10
CA GLN A 66 -10.97 18.75 12.49
C GLN A 66 -12.19 18.43 13.34
N ILE A 67 -12.06 17.42 14.19
CA ILE A 67 -13.07 17.03 15.19
C ILE A 67 -12.40 17.01 16.57
N GLY A 68 -12.60 18.06 17.35
CA GLY A 68 -11.88 18.25 18.60
C GLY A 68 -10.37 18.35 18.36
N GLN A 69 -9.59 17.48 18.96
CA GLN A 69 -8.11 17.41 18.81
C GLN A 69 -7.66 16.46 17.67
N TRP A 70 -8.61 15.87 16.94
CA TRP A 70 -8.33 14.97 15.82
C TRP A 70 -8.42 15.71 14.49
N ALA A 71 -7.37 15.67 13.71
CA ALA A 71 -7.46 15.93 12.28
C ALA A 71 -7.92 14.64 11.61
N VAL A 72 -9.04 14.69 10.89
CA VAL A 72 -9.68 13.51 10.28
C VAL A 72 -9.83 13.72 8.80
N GLY A 73 -9.69 12.65 8.04
CA GLY A 73 -9.90 12.65 6.61
C GLY A 73 -10.51 11.33 6.15
N GLY A 74 -11.11 11.36 4.99
CA GLY A 74 -11.64 10.17 4.36
C GLY A 74 -11.82 10.36 2.88
N GLU A 75 -11.84 9.25 2.16
CA GLU A 75 -11.98 9.22 0.71
C GLU A 75 -12.75 7.98 0.30
N VAL A 76 -13.58 8.12 -0.71
CA VAL A 76 -14.20 7.01 -1.44
C VAL A 76 -13.97 7.27 -2.93
N GLY A 77 -13.37 6.34 -3.62
CA GLY A 77 -13.09 6.38 -5.04
C GLY A 77 -13.62 5.15 -5.76
N TYR A 78 -13.99 5.33 -7.00
CA TYR A 78 -14.32 4.28 -7.94
C TYR A 78 -13.35 4.34 -9.12
N HIS A 79 -12.57 3.29 -9.27
CA HIS A 79 -11.63 3.12 -10.38
C HIS A 79 -12.30 2.27 -11.44
N MET A 80 -12.26 2.74 -12.67
CA MET A 80 -12.77 2.04 -13.85
C MET A 80 -11.59 1.65 -14.73
N ASP A 81 -11.62 0.43 -15.23
CA ASP A 81 -10.59 -0.15 -16.09
C ASP A 81 -9.17 -0.12 -15.46
N THR A 82 -9.08 -0.27 -14.13
CA THR A 82 -7.79 -0.29 -13.43
C THR A 82 -7.08 -1.63 -13.62
N GLY A 83 -5.74 -1.62 -13.52
CA GLY A 83 -4.93 -2.81 -13.62
C GLY A 83 -5.11 -3.75 -12.42
N LEU A 84 -5.55 -4.98 -12.68
CA LEU A 84 -5.71 -6.04 -11.67
C LEU A 84 -4.49 -6.95 -11.60
N LYS A 85 -4.35 -7.69 -10.49
CA LYS A 85 -3.32 -8.74 -10.33
C LYS A 85 -3.40 -9.73 -11.49
N SER A 86 -2.32 -9.85 -12.27
CA SER A 86 -2.26 -10.72 -13.44
C SER A 86 -1.10 -11.70 -13.33
N THR A 87 -1.28 -12.89 -13.91
CA THR A 87 -0.21 -13.88 -13.92
C THR A 87 0.99 -13.42 -14.76
N GLY A 88 2.17 -13.35 -14.15
CA GLY A 88 3.41 -12.90 -14.82
C GLY A 88 4.03 -13.93 -15.79
N PHE A 89 3.49 -15.15 -15.84
CA PHE A 89 3.99 -16.20 -16.73
C PHE A 89 3.21 -16.30 -18.06
N ALA A 90 2.51 -15.23 -18.44
CA ALA A 90 1.78 -15.15 -19.70
C ALA A 90 2.57 -14.37 -20.76
N PHE A 91 2.32 -14.71 -22.02
CA PHE A 91 2.70 -13.91 -23.18
C PHE A 91 1.48 -13.06 -23.57
N ALA A 92 1.20 -12.03 -22.77
CA ALA A 92 0.04 -11.18 -22.94
C ALA A 92 0.42 -9.78 -23.41
N GLU A 93 -0.44 -9.15 -24.17
CA GLU A 93 -0.26 -7.76 -24.63
C GLU A 93 -0.78 -6.75 -23.59
N ASP A 94 -1.78 -7.17 -22.79
CA ASP A 94 -2.33 -6.41 -21.68
C ASP A 94 -2.66 -7.36 -20.51
N GLY A 95 -2.80 -6.82 -19.29
CA GLY A 95 -3.18 -7.57 -18.10
C GLY A 95 -4.69 -7.62 -17.89
N ALA A 96 -5.11 -8.28 -16.84
CA ALA A 96 -6.49 -8.22 -16.38
C ALA A 96 -6.85 -6.79 -15.95
N ARG A 97 -8.01 -6.32 -16.38
CA ARG A 97 -8.58 -5.03 -15.99
C ARG A 97 -9.91 -5.20 -15.29
N GLY A 98 -10.27 -4.22 -14.51
CA GLY A 98 -11.56 -4.25 -13.84
C GLY A 98 -11.88 -2.97 -13.10
N ASP A 99 -13.07 -2.98 -12.54
CA ASP A 99 -13.61 -1.88 -11.76
C ASP A 99 -13.48 -2.17 -10.28
N THR A 100 -13.06 -1.17 -9.51
CA THR A 100 -12.83 -1.33 -8.07
C THR A 100 -13.32 -0.13 -7.28
N TRP A 101 -13.87 -0.42 -6.09
CA TRP A 101 -14.08 0.57 -5.05
C TRP A 101 -12.86 0.64 -4.15
N HIS A 102 -12.51 1.84 -3.78
CA HIS A 102 -11.49 2.13 -2.78
C HIS A 102 -12.05 3.12 -1.76
N ALA A 103 -11.83 2.84 -0.49
CA ALA A 103 -12.18 3.77 0.58
C ALA A 103 -11.08 3.81 1.62
N LEU A 104 -10.86 4.98 2.20
CA LEU A 104 -9.97 5.15 3.35
C LEU A 104 -10.58 6.14 4.36
N VAL A 105 -10.25 5.90 5.61
CA VAL A 105 -10.47 6.88 6.70
C VAL A 105 -9.19 6.99 7.48
N ASN A 106 -8.75 8.21 7.73
CA ASN A 106 -7.59 8.48 8.56
C ASN A 106 -7.90 9.47 9.68
N ALA A 107 -7.09 9.41 10.74
CA ALA A 107 -7.17 10.31 11.85
C ALA A 107 -5.77 10.56 12.44
N ILE A 108 -5.46 11.81 12.74
CA ILE A 108 -4.21 12.21 13.40
C ILE A 108 -4.57 12.92 14.70
N TYR A 109 -4.02 12.44 15.79
CA TYR A 109 -4.11 13.05 17.11
C TYR A 109 -2.75 13.61 17.53
N LEU A 110 -2.73 14.88 17.94
CA LEU A 110 -1.55 15.48 18.56
C LEU A 110 -1.53 15.13 20.04
N LEU A 111 -0.48 14.45 20.47
CA LEU A 111 -0.33 14.03 21.86
C LEU A 111 -0.06 15.25 22.76
N ASP A 112 -0.94 15.47 23.71
CA ASP A 112 -0.75 16.49 24.73
C ASP A 112 0.37 16.08 25.69
N ARG A 113 0.94 17.08 26.34
CA ARG A 113 1.93 16.87 27.40
C ARG A 113 1.38 16.02 28.53
N GLY A 114 2.05 14.91 28.81
CA GLY A 114 1.68 13.96 29.85
C GLY A 114 2.86 13.53 30.73
N ALA A 115 2.62 12.51 31.54
CA ALA A 115 3.67 11.92 32.38
C ALA A 115 4.69 11.10 31.60
N LEU A 116 4.32 10.63 30.40
CA LEU A 116 5.13 9.70 29.60
C LEU A 116 5.85 10.36 28.44
N TRP A 117 5.40 11.51 27.96
CA TRP A 117 5.98 12.28 26.84
C TRP A 117 5.62 13.75 26.99
N ASP A 118 6.35 14.60 26.25
CA ASP A 118 6.05 16.05 26.22
C ASP A 118 5.09 16.39 25.07
N THR A 119 5.17 15.69 23.94
CA THR A 119 4.33 15.87 22.76
C THR A 119 4.44 14.65 21.85
N GLY A 120 3.92 14.74 20.63
CA GLY A 120 4.03 13.70 19.62
C GLY A 120 2.78 13.60 18.75
N ASN A 121 2.65 12.50 18.03
CA ASN A 121 1.46 12.21 17.24
C ASN A 121 1.11 10.73 17.24
N LEU A 122 -0.20 10.47 17.11
CA LEU A 122 -0.78 9.18 16.75
C LEU A 122 -1.51 9.37 15.44
N ALA A 123 -1.13 8.61 14.41
CA ALA A 123 -1.85 8.56 13.14
C ALA A 123 -2.42 7.16 12.93
N LEU A 124 -3.66 7.11 12.50
CA LEU A 124 -4.42 5.89 12.22
C LEU A 124 -4.97 5.99 10.80
N GLU A 125 -4.95 4.90 10.07
CA GLU A 125 -5.60 4.79 8.76
C GLU A 125 -6.20 3.40 8.60
N LEU A 126 -7.46 3.36 8.17
CA LEU A 126 -8.15 2.15 7.77
C LEU A 126 -8.46 2.26 6.28
N THR A 127 -8.09 1.25 5.52
CA THR A 127 -8.32 1.17 4.07
C THR A 127 -9.24 0.00 3.74
N TYR A 128 -10.01 0.15 2.68
CA TYR A 128 -10.90 -0.85 2.14
C TYR A 128 -10.84 -0.84 0.62
N ASP A 129 -10.60 -2.00 0.04
CA ASP A 129 -10.65 -2.24 -1.41
C ASP A 129 -11.70 -3.29 -1.71
N ARG A 130 -12.46 -3.11 -2.79
CA ARG A 130 -13.43 -4.07 -3.28
C ARG A 130 -13.37 -4.18 -4.79
N LEU A 131 -13.22 -5.40 -5.28
CA LEU A 131 -13.41 -5.71 -6.69
C LEU A 131 -14.92 -5.67 -7.00
N ASP A 132 -15.30 -4.82 -7.93
CA ASP A 132 -16.68 -4.76 -8.44
C ASP A 132 -16.86 -5.74 -9.58
N ASP A 133 -16.11 -5.56 -10.67
CA ASP A 133 -16.15 -6.43 -11.85
C ASP A 133 -14.78 -6.57 -12.50
N VAL A 134 -14.61 -7.62 -13.30
CA VAL A 134 -13.44 -7.83 -14.18
C VAL A 134 -13.91 -7.55 -15.61
N THR A 135 -13.36 -6.49 -16.21
CA THR A 135 -13.82 -5.98 -17.51
C THR A 135 -13.07 -6.58 -18.68
N GLU A 136 -11.76 -6.90 -18.51
CA GLU A 136 -10.93 -7.44 -19.58
C GLU A 136 -9.96 -8.50 -19.07
N ASN A 137 -9.60 -9.46 -19.90
CA ASN A 137 -8.58 -10.49 -19.69
C ASN A 137 -8.76 -11.28 -18.37
N GLU A 138 -9.99 -11.68 -18.04
CA GLU A 138 -10.32 -12.40 -16.82
C GLU A 138 -9.49 -13.68 -16.64
N ASP A 139 -9.11 -14.33 -17.73
CA ASP A 139 -8.27 -15.52 -17.76
C ASP A 139 -6.85 -15.29 -17.26
N LEU A 140 -6.39 -14.04 -17.17
CA LEU A 140 -5.11 -13.66 -16.58
C LEU A 140 -5.23 -13.26 -15.11
N PHE A 141 -6.43 -13.01 -14.60
CA PHE A 141 -6.65 -12.48 -13.27
C PHE A 141 -6.31 -13.49 -12.17
N VAL A 142 -5.42 -13.12 -11.27
CA VAL A 142 -4.95 -13.94 -10.15
C VAL A 142 -5.88 -13.81 -8.94
N ARG A 143 -6.90 -14.66 -8.87
CA ARG A 143 -7.92 -14.64 -7.79
C ARG A 143 -8.12 -16.00 -7.14
N VAL A 144 -8.71 -15.98 -5.95
CA VAL A 144 -9.24 -17.17 -5.28
C VAL A 144 -10.29 -17.82 -6.19
N ASP A 145 -10.38 -19.14 -6.17
CA ASP A 145 -11.33 -19.95 -6.96
C ASP A 145 -11.09 -19.96 -8.49
N HIS A 146 -9.98 -19.39 -8.96
CA HIS A 146 -9.56 -19.42 -10.35
C HIS A 146 -8.24 -20.20 -10.48
N GLY A 147 -8.33 -21.51 -10.36
CA GLY A 147 -7.21 -22.42 -10.19
C GLY A 147 -6.17 -22.48 -11.32
N ASN A 148 -6.41 -21.79 -12.46
CA ASN A 148 -5.43 -21.72 -13.55
C ASN A 148 -4.43 -20.56 -13.37
N THR A 149 -4.80 -19.52 -12.65
CA THR A 149 -4.01 -18.31 -12.51
C THR A 149 -3.42 -18.14 -11.11
N CYS A 150 -4.07 -18.68 -10.07
CA CYS A 150 -3.57 -18.64 -8.72
C CYS A 150 -3.35 -20.06 -8.18
N THR A 151 -2.10 -20.49 -8.11
CA THR A 151 -1.69 -21.83 -7.68
C THR A 151 -0.61 -21.75 -6.61
N ILE A 152 -0.52 -22.79 -5.79
CA ILE A 152 0.56 -22.97 -4.82
C ILE A 152 1.84 -23.35 -5.59
N GLY A 153 2.72 -22.37 -5.78
CA GLY A 153 3.88 -22.53 -6.66
C GLY A 153 3.50 -22.66 -8.13
N ARG A 154 4.46 -22.98 -8.97
CA ARG A 154 4.26 -23.12 -10.42
C ARG A 154 3.56 -24.44 -10.75
N ASN A 155 2.38 -24.38 -11.37
CA ASN A 155 1.58 -25.55 -11.75
C ASN A 155 1.14 -26.45 -10.56
N GLY A 156 1.04 -25.89 -9.37
CA GLY A 156 0.54 -26.56 -8.17
C GLY A 156 -1.00 -26.58 -8.09
N PRO A 157 -1.56 -27.06 -6.99
CA PRO A 157 -3.00 -27.01 -6.73
C PRO A 157 -3.48 -25.56 -6.63
N PRO A 158 -4.82 -25.34 -6.75
CA PRO A 158 -5.40 -24.02 -6.55
C PRO A 158 -4.92 -23.37 -5.26
N GLY A 159 -4.51 -22.11 -5.36
CA GLY A 159 -4.09 -21.29 -4.23
C GLY A 159 -5.26 -20.66 -3.49
N SER A 160 -4.94 -20.00 -2.40
CA SER A 160 -5.86 -19.26 -1.55
C SER A 160 -5.36 -17.83 -1.36
N TRP A 161 -6.02 -17.05 -0.52
CA TRP A 161 -5.50 -15.74 -0.13
C TRP A 161 -4.06 -15.83 0.46
N LYS A 162 -3.69 -16.96 1.11
CA LYS A 162 -2.33 -17.20 1.64
C LYS A 162 -1.25 -17.27 0.57
N ASP A 163 -1.66 -17.46 -0.68
CA ASP A 163 -0.81 -17.59 -1.85
C ASP A 163 -0.84 -16.34 -2.73
N ASN A 164 -1.27 -15.22 -2.16
CA ASN A 164 -1.43 -13.92 -2.84
C ASN A 164 -2.57 -13.88 -3.88
N CYS A 165 -3.51 -14.83 -3.85
CA CYS A 165 -4.71 -14.75 -4.66
C CYS A 165 -5.60 -13.60 -4.19
N ALA A 166 -6.08 -12.79 -5.13
CA ALA A 166 -7.00 -11.71 -4.84
C ALA A 166 -8.33 -12.24 -4.29
N THR A 167 -8.91 -11.53 -3.36
CA THR A 167 -10.27 -11.73 -2.86
C THR A 167 -11.18 -10.59 -3.33
N LYS A 168 -12.48 -10.72 -3.13
CA LYS A 168 -13.42 -9.67 -3.53
C LYS A 168 -13.26 -8.40 -2.70
N ASP A 169 -13.00 -8.56 -1.40
CA ASP A 169 -12.87 -7.48 -0.43
C ASP A 169 -11.51 -7.59 0.26
N ALA A 170 -10.90 -6.44 0.59
CA ALA A 170 -9.67 -6.38 1.35
C ALA A 170 -9.67 -5.19 2.31
N TRP A 171 -9.16 -5.40 3.52
CA TRP A 171 -9.06 -4.39 4.58
C TRP A 171 -7.63 -4.24 5.05
N GLY A 172 -7.19 -3.01 5.23
CA GLY A 172 -5.85 -2.68 5.74
C GLY A 172 -5.90 -1.70 6.90
N LEU A 173 -4.91 -1.79 7.78
CA LEU A 173 -4.70 -0.90 8.91
C LEU A 173 -3.27 -0.39 8.91
N ASN A 174 -3.12 0.93 9.04
CA ASN A 174 -1.85 1.59 9.30
C ASN A 174 -1.94 2.34 10.63
N VAL A 175 -0.92 2.18 11.47
CA VAL A 175 -0.79 2.88 12.75
C VAL A 175 0.61 3.47 12.83
N ARG A 176 0.71 4.75 13.14
CA ARG A 176 1.96 5.40 13.50
C ARG A 176 1.82 6.08 14.83
N PHE A 177 2.68 5.74 15.77
CA PHE A 177 2.78 6.37 17.08
C PHE A 177 4.19 6.93 17.25
N ALA A 178 4.30 8.23 17.51
CA ALA A 178 5.59 8.91 17.60
C ALA A 178 5.61 9.89 18.77
N PRO A 179 5.73 9.39 20.01
CA PRO A 179 5.92 10.24 21.19
C PRO A 179 7.27 10.93 21.14
N GLN A 180 7.33 12.14 21.70
CA GLN A 180 8.50 13.00 21.70
C GLN A 180 8.77 13.57 23.09
N TRP A 181 10.04 13.60 23.45
CA TRP A 181 10.59 14.23 24.65
C TRP A 181 11.44 15.41 24.21
N LEU A 182 11.07 16.59 24.68
CA LEU A 182 11.73 17.84 24.34
C LEU A 182 12.90 18.12 25.31
N GLN A 183 14.01 18.54 24.75
CA GLN A 183 15.19 19.00 25.50
C GLN A 183 15.64 18.00 26.60
N VAL A 184 15.67 16.73 26.29
CA VAL A 184 16.21 15.69 27.19
C VAL A 184 17.66 15.98 27.61
N LEU A 185 18.40 16.70 26.74
CA LEU A 185 19.64 17.43 27.00
C LEU A 185 19.53 18.81 26.32
N PRO A 186 20.38 19.79 26.65
CA PRO A 186 20.34 21.09 25.99
C PRO A 186 20.35 20.98 24.46
N SER A 187 19.31 21.51 23.84
CA SER A 187 19.09 21.49 22.37
C SER A 187 18.94 20.09 21.74
N LEU A 188 18.62 19.06 22.50
CA LEU A 188 18.41 17.70 22.01
C LEU A 188 16.98 17.25 22.31
N ASP A 189 16.22 16.98 21.24
CA ASP A 189 14.92 16.34 21.30
C ASP A 189 15.02 14.87 20.89
N VAL A 190 14.20 14.01 21.50
CA VAL A 190 14.15 12.58 21.20
C VAL A 190 12.74 12.23 20.77
N THR A 191 12.61 11.50 19.66
CA THR A 191 11.34 10.93 19.20
C THR A 191 11.49 9.40 19.09
N LEU A 192 10.44 8.66 19.47
CA LEU A 192 10.35 7.20 19.32
C LEU A 192 9.28 6.86 18.28
N PRO A 193 9.58 6.90 16.97
CA PRO A 193 8.64 6.51 15.95
C PRO A 193 8.43 4.98 15.94
N VAL A 194 7.18 4.58 16.05
CA VAL A 194 6.71 3.20 15.86
C VAL A 194 5.70 3.21 14.72
N SER A 195 5.87 2.36 13.73
CA SER A 195 4.93 2.20 12.63
C SER A 195 4.53 0.73 12.50
N TYR A 196 3.25 0.49 12.34
CA TYR A 196 2.66 -0.83 12.16
C TYR A 196 1.67 -0.78 11.01
N GLN A 197 1.83 -1.66 10.04
CA GLN A 197 0.94 -1.80 8.89
C GLN A 197 0.59 -3.27 8.74
N THR A 198 -0.68 -3.58 8.49
CA THR A 198 -1.12 -4.95 8.27
C THR A 198 -2.36 -5.03 7.38
N GLY A 199 -2.48 -6.10 6.60
CA GLY A 199 -3.74 -6.49 6.01
C GLY A 199 -4.57 -7.25 7.07
N LEU A 200 -5.78 -6.76 7.32
CA LEU A 200 -6.68 -7.33 8.33
C LEU A 200 -7.49 -8.49 7.75
N GLN A 201 -7.91 -8.39 6.51
CA GLN A 201 -8.73 -9.39 5.84
C GLN A 201 -8.62 -9.23 4.33
N GLY A 202 -8.50 -10.35 3.63
CA GLY A 202 -8.49 -10.42 2.17
C GLY A 202 -7.26 -9.84 1.51
N ASN A 203 -7.20 -10.03 0.19
CA ASN A 203 -6.15 -9.50 -0.67
C ASN A 203 -6.76 -8.61 -1.73
N SER A 204 -6.30 -7.39 -1.85
CA SER A 204 -6.74 -6.47 -2.88
C SER A 204 -6.55 -7.07 -4.27
N ALA A 205 -7.48 -6.80 -5.16
CA ALA A 205 -7.41 -7.17 -6.57
C ALA A 205 -6.42 -6.30 -7.35
N ILE A 206 -6.07 -5.12 -6.83
CA ILE A 206 -5.17 -4.16 -7.47
C ILE A 206 -3.73 -4.68 -7.44
N SER A 207 -3.02 -4.55 -8.55
CA SER A 207 -1.72 -5.20 -8.78
C SER A 207 -0.61 -4.73 -7.82
N ALA A 208 -0.53 -3.46 -7.47
CA ALA A 208 0.72 -2.90 -6.95
C ALA A 208 0.67 -2.36 -5.53
N TYR A 209 -0.46 -1.85 -5.08
CA TYR A 209 -0.57 -1.09 -3.82
C TYR A 209 -1.63 -1.65 -2.87
N GLY A 210 -2.25 -2.76 -3.25
CA GLY A 210 -3.30 -3.37 -2.46
C GLY A 210 -2.79 -4.03 -1.19
N VAL A 211 -3.63 -4.04 -0.19
CA VAL A 211 -3.38 -4.79 1.05
C VAL A 211 -3.44 -6.29 0.82
N ASN A 212 -2.69 -7.02 1.62
CA ASN A 212 -2.72 -8.47 1.64
C ASN A 212 -2.90 -8.94 3.08
N GLU A 213 -3.85 -9.83 3.32
CA GLU A 213 -4.18 -10.37 4.64
C GLU A 213 -2.95 -10.97 5.33
N ASP A 214 -2.78 -10.68 6.63
CA ASP A 214 -1.63 -11.09 7.43
C ASP A 214 -0.24 -10.63 6.91
N ALA A 215 -0.19 -9.80 5.86
CA ALA A 215 1.06 -9.16 5.47
C ALA A 215 1.29 -7.93 6.36
N THR A 216 2.24 -8.05 7.25
CA THR A 216 2.52 -7.07 8.29
C THR A 216 3.91 -6.47 8.09
N SER A 217 4.02 -5.17 8.27
CA SER A 217 5.29 -4.45 8.39
C SER A 217 5.33 -3.70 9.73
N LEU A 218 6.43 -3.82 10.43
CA LEU A 218 6.68 -3.17 11.72
C LEU A 218 7.98 -2.39 11.63
N SER A 219 8.00 -1.15 12.10
CA SER A 219 9.25 -0.46 12.40
C SER A 219 9.20 0.20 13.77
N ILE A 220 10.36 0.26 14.41
CA ILE A 220 10.59 0.98 15.66
C ILE A 220 11.94 1.67 15.59
N GLY A 221 11.99 2.94 15.94
CA GLY A 221 13.20 3.72 15.84
C GLY A 221 13.40 4.68 17.01
N VAL A 222 14.60 5.25 17.07
CA VAL A 222 14.94 6.41 17.88
C VAL A 222 15.45 7.49 16.95
N GLN A 223 14.86 8.67 17.03
CA GLN A 223 15.27 9.86 16.31
C GLN A 223 15.78 10.90 17.30
N LEU A 224 16.96 11.41 17.04
CA LEU A 224 17.63 12.45 17.80
C LEU A 224 17.71 13.71 16.94
N ASP A 225 17.08 14.79 17.39
CA ASP A 225 17.11 16.11 16.76
C ASP A 225 17.97 17.05 17.60
N TYR A 226 19.17 17.39 17.11
CA TYR A 226 20.08 18.28 17.82
C TYR A 226 20.18 19.64 17.13
N LYS A 227 19.93 20.70 17.90
CA LYS A 227 19.94 22.11 17.44
C LYS A 227 19.03 22.38 16.25
N VAL A 228 18.01 21.54 16.01
CA VAL A 228 17.09 21.62 14.85
C VAL A 228 17.78 21.38 13.49
N ILE A 229 19.10 21.38 13.45
CA ILE A 229 19.91 21.24 12.22
C ILE A 229 20.29 19.79 11.98
N HIS A 230 20.64 19.04 13.01
CA HIS A 230 21.13 17.68 12.90
C HIS A 230 20.04 16.69 13.30
N ARG A 231 19.77 15.72 12.45
CA ARG A 231 18.86 14.60 12.74
C ARG A 231 19.57 13.27 12.52
N LEU A 232 19.63 12.46 13.57
CA LEU A 232 20.08 11.08 13.51
C LEU A 232 18.89 10.17 13.81
N THR A 233 18.62 9.23 12.94
CA THR A 233 17.58 8.20 13.15
C THR A 233 18.22 6.83 13.07
N VAL A 234 17.96 5.99 14.05
CA VAL A 234 18.26 4.56 14.06
C VAL A 234 16.94 3.83 14.13
N GLU A 235 16.66 2.99 13.15
CA GLU A 235 15.37 2.29 13.00
C GLU A 235 15.60 0.81 12.71
N TYR A 236 14.88 -0.05 13.41
CA TYR A 236 14.71 -1.45 13.07
C TYR A 236 13.39 -1.62 12.32
N ALA A 237 13.43 -2.34 11.20
CA ALA A 237 12.23 -2.66 10.43
C ALA A 237 12.22 -4.14 10.07
N ASP A 238 11.03 -4.75 10.14
CA ASP A 238 10.80 -6.14 9.81
C ASP A 238 9.45 -6.33 9.11
N SER A 239 9.29 -7.45 8.43
CA SER A 239 8.07 -7.80 7.70
C SER A 239 7.71 -9.25 7.95
N PHE A 240 6.41 -9.49 8.14
CA PHE A 240 5.84 -10.81 8.43
C PHE A 240 4.72 -11.09 7.45
N SER A 241 4.67 -12.29 6.91
CA SER A 241 3.54 -12.74 6.09
C SER A 241 3.45 -14.26 6.04
N LYS A 242 2.29 -14.78 5.68
CA LYS A 242 2.07 -16.22 5.50
C LYS A 242 2.83 -16.70 4.28
N ARG A 243 3.43 -17.90 4.38
CA ARG A 243 4.12 -18.56 3.29
C ARG A 243 3.80 -20.06 3.30
N HIS A 244 3.73 -20.64 2.11
CA HIS A 244 3.75 -22.09 1.94
C HIS A 244 5.17 -22.57 1.66
N THR A 245 5.59 -23.61 2.36
CA THR A 245 6.89 -24.24 2.15
C THR A 245 6.70 -25.67 1.65
N LEU A 246 7.54 -26.06 0.70
CA LEU A 246 7.68 -27.44 0.24
C LEU A 246 9.15 -27.84 0.42
N ASN A 247 9.41 -28.87 1.21
CA ASN A 247 10.76 -29.28 1.58
C ASN A 247 11.63 -28.11 2.10
N ASP A 248 11.08 -27.32 3.01
CA ASP A 248 11.69 -26.12 3.61
C ASP A 248 11.99 -24.96 2.64
N VAL A 249 11.52 -25.06 1.38
CA VAL A 249 11.62 -23.98 0.39
C VAL A 249 10.27 -23.27 0.29
N ALA A 250 10.24 -21.95 0.44
CA ALA A 250 9.04 -21.17 0.22
C ALA A 250 8.68 -21.19 -1.27
N VAL A 251 7.50 -21.73 -1.59
CA VAL A 251 7.01 -21.88 -2.98
C VAL A 251 5.94 -20.88 -3.35
N SER A 252 5.21 -20.38 -2.37
CA SER A 252 4.24 -19.30 -2.50
C SER A 252 4.04 -18.59 -1.16
N GLY A 253 3.36 -17.46 -1.17
CA GLY A 253 3.04 -16.75 0.05
C GLY A 253 2.35 -15.43 -0.23
N ASN A 254 1.85 -14.79 0.82
CA ASN A 254 1.12 -13.56 0.74
C ASN A 254 2.03 -12.34 0.91
N GLY A 255 1.66 -11.24 0.29
CA GLY A 255 2.40 -9.99 0.39
C GLY A 255 3.91 -10.15 0.13
N ASN A 256 4.71 -9.62 1.01
CA ASN A 256 6.18 -9.64 0.91
C ASN A 256 6.82 -10.91 1.51
N TYR A 257 6.23 -12.08 1.31
CA TYR A 257 6.70 -13.34 1.91
C TYR A 257 8.18 -13.64 1.65
N GLY A 258 8.74 -13.16 0.55
CA GLY A 258 10.16 -13.36 0.20
C GLY A 258 11.15 -12.58 1.06
N VAL A 259 10.69 -11.61 1.85
CA VAL A 259 11.50 -10.81 2.79
C VAL A 259 11.07 -10.96 4.25
N THR A 260 10.12 -11.85 4.53
CA THR A 260 9.79 -12.30 5.89
C THR A 260 11.04 -12.92 6.50
N ASP A 261 11.41 -12.61 7.71
CA ASP A 261 12.67 -13.02 8.38
C ASP A 261 13.94 -12.22 7.97
N ARG A 262 13.78 -11.11 7.29
CA ARG A 262 14.89 -10.23 6.90
C ARG A 262 14.79 -8.87 7.59
N GLY A 263 14.71 -8.90 8.92
CA GLY A 263 14.78 -7.70 9.73
C GLY A 263 16.05 -6.91 9.44
N ARG A 264 15.92 -5.56 9.36
CA ARG A 264 17.04 -4.68 9.03
C ARG A 264 17.13 -3.50 9.99
N VAL A 265 18.36 -3.09 10.28
CA VAL A 265 18.63 -1.85 10.98
C VAL A 265 19.07 -0.80 9.94
N MET A 266 18.47 0.37 10.02
CA MET A 266 18.81 1.52 9.18
C MET A 266 19.30 2.66 10.05
N VAL A 267 20.38 3.30 9.64
CA VAL A 267 20.91 4.51 10.28
C VAL A 267 20.89 5.64 9.25
N THR A 268 20.17 6.71 9.58
CA THR A 268 20.04 7.88 8.70
C THR A 268 20.50 9.12 9.42
N TYR A 269 21.43 9.86 8.82
CA TYR A 269 21.83 11.18 9.31
C TYR A 269 21.46 12.24 8.28
N LYS A 270 20.79 13.30 8.75
CA LYS A 270 20.44 14.47 7.94
C LYS A 270 20.97 15.73 8.60
N VAL A 271 21.44 16.66 7.79
CA VAL A 271 21.84 18.02 8.23
C VAL A 271 21.14 19.04 7.33
N ALA A 272 20.55 20.06 7.96
CA ALA A 272 20.01 21.22 7.26
C ALA A 272 21.09 22.31 7.20
N PHE A 273 21.20 22.99 6.05
CA PHE A 273 22.16 24.07 5.83
C PHE A 273 21.43 25.42 5.77
#